data_9d7ad85acb8757b9d96827a040c479ea
#
_entry.id   9d7ad85acb8757b9d96827a040c479ea
#
_cell.length_a   1.000
_cell.length_b   1.000
_cell.length_c   1.000
_cell.angle_alpha   90.00
_cell.angle_beta   90.00
_cell.angle_gamma   90.00
#
_symmetry.space_group_name_H-M   'P 1'
#
loop_
_entity.id
_entity.type
_entity.pdbx_description
1 polymer ?
#
loop_
_entity_poly.entity_id
_entity_poly.type
_entity_poly.pdbx_seq_one_letter_code
_entity_poly.pdbx_strand_id
1 'polypeptide(L)'
;QNSGWCLIKYPIYRSDDAGKIESDYALIRLAEIYYYLAEIRFYQGRKAEAEKLLNYVRKRYYPAGSSSLYPENGSALTEQELLDEWGREFLGEGLRRQTLCRFGIFNSGTWWDKEPDSDNHTMWIPLSRITLNTNPNLKQNPGYPSVN
;
A
#
# COMPACT_ATOMS: atom_id res chain seq x y z
N GLN A 1 28.70 0.06 0.86
CA GLN A 1 28.36 -1.33 0.46
C GLN A 1 26.84 -1.40 0.34
N ASN A 2 26.35 -1.56 -0.88
CA ASN A 2 24.93 -1.74 -1.13
C ASN A 2 24.66 -3.26 -1.13
N SER A 3 24.42 -3.82 0.03
CA SER A 3 23.88 -5.18 0.17
C SER A 3 22.40 -5.05 0.47
N GLY A 4 21.54 -5.59 -0.37
CA GLY A 4 20.10 -5.56 -0.16
C GLY A 4 19.32 -5.92 -1.41
N TRP A 5 18.03 -6.07 -1.25
CA TRP A 5 17.11 -6.34 -2.34
C TRP A 5 16.90 -5.07 -3.18
N CYS A 6 16.97 -5.21 -4.49
CA CYS A 6 16.69 -4.12 -5.43
C CYS A 6 15.27 -4.25 -5.96
N LEU A 7 14.47 -3.20 -5.86
CA LEU A 7 13.13 -3.17 -6.45
C LEU A 7 13.25 -2.98 -7.96
N ILE A 8 12.84 -3.97 -8.74
CA ILE A 8 12.87 -3.95 -10.22
C ILE A 8 11.47 -3.94 -10.84
N LYS A 9 10.46 -3.50 -10.11
CA LYS A 9 9.07 -3.54 -10.54
C LYS A 9 8.81 -2.67 -11.78
N TYR A 10 9.53 -1.57 -11.89
CA TYR A 10 9.49 -0.69 -13.05
C TYR A 10 10.77 -0.90 -13.86
N PRO A 11 10.67 -1.43 -15.09
CA PRO A 11 11.84 -1.61 -15.93
C PRO A 11 12.44 -0.25 -16.29
N ILE A 12 13.75 -0.15 -16.12
CA ILE A 12 14.50 1.02 -16.62
C ILE A 12 14.89 0.66 -18.05
N TYR A 13 14.23 1.26 -19.03
CA TYR A 13 14.68 1.20 -20.39
C TYR A 13 15.86 2.15 -20.54
N ARG A 14 16.96 1.64 -21.07
CA ARG A 14 18.09 2.49 -21.49
C ARG A 14 17.65 3.21 -22.77
N SER A 15 17.27 4.46 -22.64
CA SER A 15 17.21 5.35 -23.79
C SER A 15 18.60 5.92 -24.03
N ASP A 16 18.93 6.24 -25.29
CA ASP A 16 20.19 6.94 -25.65
C ASP A 16 20.26 8.35 -25.05
N ASP A 17 19.17 8.80 -24.44
CA ASP A 17 19.01 10.09 -23.77
C ASP A 17 19.14 9.88 -22.24
N ALA A 18 20.32 10.17 -21.70
CA ALA A 18 20.59 10.05 -20.27
C ALA A 18 19.61 10.91 -19.47
N GLY A 19 18.68 10.27 -18.77
CA GLY A 19 17.70 10.91 -17.89
C GLY A 19 16.25 10.72 -18.26
N LYS A 20 15.92 10.09 -19.38
CA LYS A 20 14.53 9.72 -19.70
C LYS A 20 14.23 8.31 -19.20
N ILE A 21 13.23 8.19 -18.34
CA ILE A 21 12.63 6.91 -17.94
C ILE A 21 11.35 6.78 -18.76
N GLU A 22 11.32 5.82 -19.68
CA GLU A 22 10.16 5.59 -20.56
C GLU A 22 9.08 4.72 -19.94
N SER A 23 9.29 4.25 -18.72
CA SER A 23 8.28 3.45 -18.01
C SER A 23 7.27 4.35 -17.31
N ASP A 24 5.99 4.15 -17.63
CA ASP A 24 4.89 4.85 -16.97
C ASP A 24 4.71 4.36 -15.53
N TYR A 25 4.44 5.30 -14.63
CA TYR A 25 4.00 4.99 -13.28
C TYR A 25 2.46 4.88 -13.26
N ALA A 26 1.94 3.68 -12.95
CA ALA A 26 0.51 3.46 -12.88
C ALA A 26 -0.06 4.10 -11.60
N LEU A 27 -0.88 5.14 -11.75
CA LEU A 27 -1.60 5.75 -10.63
C LEU A 27 -2.75 4.85 -10.13
N ILE A 28 -3.44 4.19 -11.04
CA ILE A 28 -4.51 3.21 -10.75
C ILE A 28 -4.36 2.08 -11.75
N ARG A 29 -4.43 0.85 -11.28
CA ARG A 29 -4.37 -0.33 -12.15
C ARG A 29 -5.46 -1.34 -11.80
N LEU A 30 -5.83 -2.17 -12.77
CA LEU A 30 -6.93 -3.12 -12.62
C LEU A 30 -6.77 -4.06 -11.40
N ALA A 31 -5.55 -4.44 -11.05
CA ALA A 31 -5.29 -5.25 -9.86
C ALA A 31 -5.82 -4.57 -8.58
N GLU A 32 -5.67 -3.25 -8.46
CA GLU A 32 -6.18 -2.49 -7.31
C GLU A 32 -7.70 -2.60 -7.19
N ILE A 33 -8.42 -2.56 -8.31
CA ILE A 33 -9.87 -2.73 -8.33
C ILE A 33 -10.28 -4.14 -7.85
N TYR A 34 -9.57 -5.18 -8.28
CA TYR A 34 -9.80 -6.55 -7.78
C TYR A 34 -9.55 -6.64 -6.27
N TYR A 35 -8.53 -5.98 -5.75
CA TYR A 35 -8.18 -5.99 -4.34
C TYR A 35 -9.20 -5.25 -3.49
N TYR A 36 -9.68 -4.07 -3.91
CA TYR A 36 -10.79 -3.40 -3.23
C TYR A 36 -12.06 -4.25 -3.23
N LEU A 37 -12.37 -4.90 -4.33
CA LEU A 37 -13.52 -5.78 -4.42
C LEU A 37 -13.37 -6.99 -3.49
N ALA A 38 -12.18 -7.57 -3.41
CA ALA A 38 -11.87 -8.67 -2.49
C ALA A 38 -12.01 -8.24 -1.04
N GLU A 39 -11.51 -7.05 -0.68
CA GLU A 39 -11.67 -6.47 0.66
C GLU A 39 -13.15 -6.26 1.02
N ILE A 40 -13.95 -5.72 0.12
CA ILE A 40 -15.40 -5.58 0.30
C ILE A 40 -16.05 -6.96 0.52
N ARG A 41 -15.72 -7.97 -0.27
CA ARG A 41 -16.25 -9.33 -0.11
C ARG A 41 -15.83 -9.95 1.23
N PHE A 42 -14.59 -9.74 1.63
CA PHE A 42 -14.08 -10.20 2.92
C PHE A 42 -14.91 -9.63 4.09
N TYR A 43 -15.11 -8.32 4.14
CA TYR A 43 -15.91 -7.68 5.20
C TYR A 43 -17.42 -7.99 5.13
N GLN A 44 -17.92 -8.41 3.97
CA GLN A 44 -19.26 -8.96 3.82
C GLN A 44 -19.38 -10.43 4.30
N GLY A 45 -18.30 -11.04 4.78
CA GLY A 45 -18.26 -12.46 5.15
C GLY A 45 -18.14 -13.43 3.97
N ARG A 46 -18.02 -12.93 2.76
CA ARG A 46 -17.92 -13.69 1.50
C ARG A 46 -16.47 -14.02 1.15
N LYS A 47 -15.77 -14.66 2.10
CA LYS A 47 -14.31 -14.90 2.02
C LYS A 47 -13.89 -15.73 0.81
N ALA A 48 -14.65 -16.73 0.41
CA ALA A 48 -14.36 -17.54 -0.78
C ALA A 48 -14.34 -16.69 -2.06
N GLU A 49 -15.26 -15.74 -2.17
CA GLU A 49 -15.25 -14.82 -3.32
C GLU A 49 -14.08 -13.83 -3.27
N ALA A 50 -13.71 -13.38 -2.07
CA ALA A 50 -12.53 -12.56 -1.88
C ALA A 50 -11.26 -13.29 -2.34
N GLU A 51 -11.07 -14.54 -1.93
CA GLU A 51 -9.95 -15.39 -2.35
C GLU A 51 -9.92 -15.56 -3.87
N LYS A 52 -11.07 -15.77 -4.49
CA LYS A 52 -11.19 -15.89 -5.95
C LYS A 52 -10.77 -14.60 -6.67
N LEU A 53 -11.16 -13.44 -6.15
CA LEU A 53 -10.80 -12.14 -6.73
C LEU A 53 -9.29 -11.90 -6.63
N LEU A 54 -8.67 -12.20 -5.49
CA LEU A 54 -7.22 -12.12 -5.33
C LEU A 54 -6.50 -13.08 -6.28
N ASN A 55 -7.02 -14.28 -6.47
CA ASN A 55 -6.45 -15.25 -7.38
C ASN A 55 -6.49 -14.82 -8.86
N TYR A 56 -7.42 -13.98 -9.29
CA TYR A 56 -7.35 -13.39 -10.64
C TYR A 56 -6.05 -12.63 -10.87
N VAL A 57 -5.56 -11.95 -9.84
CA VAL A 57 -4.29 -11.23 -9.90
C VAL A 57 -3.10 -12.18 -9.71
N ARG A 58 -3.15 -13.07 -8.72
CA ARG A 58 -2.06 -14.01 -8.38
C ARG A 58 -1.74 -15.00 -9.49
N LYS A 59 -2.73 -15.41 -10.29
CA LYS A 59 -2.55 -16.30 -11.46
C LYS A 59 -1.62 -15.74 -12.54
N ARG A 60 -1.25 -14.47 -12.47
CA ARG A 60 -0.19 -13.89 -13.34
C ARG A 60 1.21 -14.40 -12.97
N TYR A 61 1.40 -14.78 -11.71
CA TYR A 61 2.70 -15.20 -11.15
C TYR A 61 2.75 -16.67 -10.82
N TYR A 62 1.61 -17.27 -10.49
CA TYR A 62 1.51 -18.65 -10.03
C TYR A 62 0.68 -19.48 -10.99
N PRO A 63 1.21 -20.64 -11.44
CA PRO A 63 0.47 -21.54 -12.32
C PRO A 63 -0.74 -22.15 -11.60
N ALA A 64 -1.68 -22.68 -12.38
CA ALA A 64 -2.82 -23.41 -11.85
C ALA A 64 -2.37 -24.58 -10.96
N GLY A 65 -3.02 -24.76 -9.81
CA GLY A 65 -2.67 -25.80 -8.83
C GLY A 65 -1.51 -25.44 -7.91
N SER A 66 -0.91 -24.26 -8.04
CA SER A 66 0.13 -23.80 -7.11
C SER A 66 -0.44 -23.67 -5.69
N SER A 67 0.32 -24.13 -4.69
CA SER A 67 0.00 -23.90 -3.27
C SER A 67 0.04 -22.44 -2.85
N SER A 68 0.59 -21.56 -3.70
CA SER A 68 0.58 -20.12 -3.49
C SER A 68 -0.74 -19.45 -3.89
N LEU A 69 -1.67 -20.16 -4.55
CA LEU A 69 -3.02 -19.66 -4.79
C LEU A 69 -3.89 -19.92 -3.56
N TYR A 70 -4.84 -19.02 -3.31
CA TYR A 70 -5.84 -19.23 -2.26
C TYR A 70 -6.79 -20.39 -2.64
N PRO A 71 -7.30 -21.15 -1.66
CA PRO A 71 -8.12 -22.35 -1.93
C PRO A 71 -9.53 -22.05 -2.46
N GLU A 72 -9.94 -20.77 -2.50
CA GLU A 72 -11.25 -20.27 -2.95
C GLU A 72 -12.44 -20.85 -2.15
N ASN A 73 -12.20 -21.27 -0.90
CA ASN A 73 -13.20 -21.80 0.02
C ASN A 73 -13.39 -20.92 1.29
N GLY A 74 -12.65 -19.81 1.37
CA GLY A 74 -12.71 -18.85 2.47
C GLY A 74 -11.90 -19.21 3.71
N SER A 75 -11.10 -20.27 3.67
CA SER A 75 -10.36 -20.74 4.85
C SER A 75 -9.01 -20.04 5.06
N ALA A 76 -8.42 -19.50 4.02
CA ALA A 76 -7.05 -18.94 4.07
C ALA A 76 -7.03 -17.45 4.40
N LEU A 77 -8.11 -16.71 4.11
CA LEU A 77 -8.11 -15.27 4.22
C LEU A 77 -8.49 -14.80 5.61
N THR A 78 -7.51 -14.20 6.30
CA THR A 78 -7.70 -13.40 7.51
C THR A 78 -7.51 -11.92 7.17
N GLU A 79 -7.86 -11.02 8.08
CA GLU A 79 -7.62 -9.59 7.90
C GLU A 79 -6.12 -9.27 7.76
N GLN A 80 -5.29 -9.94 8.57
CA GLN A 80 -3.83 -9.81 8.48
C GLN A 80 -3.32 -10.30 7.12
N GLU A 81 -3.77 -11.47 6.66
CA GLU A 81 -3.36 -12.01 5.35
C GLU A 81 -3.79 -11.09 4.21
N LEU A 82 -5.00 -10.50 4.29
CA LEU A 82 -5.47 -9.53 3.30
C LEU A 82 -4.59 -8.27 3.27
N LEU A 83 -4.21 -7.76 4.44
CA LEU A 83 -3.29 -6.63 4.56
C LEU A 83 -1.89 -6.94 4.01
N ASP A 84 -1.39 -8.14 4.28
CA ASP A 84 -0.09 -8.60 3.80
C ASP A 84 -0.10 -8.78 2.28
N GLU A 85 -1.21 -9.28 1.75
CA GLU A 85 -1.41 -9.42 0.31
C GLU A 85 -1.42 -8.06 -0.40
N TRP A 86 -2.07 -7.04 0.17
CA TRP A 86 -1.95 -5.66 -0.29
C TRP A 86 -0.51 -5.18 -0.33
N GLY A 87 0.26 -5.51 0.72
CA GLY A 87 1.68 -5.17 0.79
C GLY A 87 2.53 -5.84 -0.28
N ARG A 88 2.27 -7.12 -0.55
CA ARG A 88 3.00 -7.91 -1.56
C ARG A 88 2.74 -7.41 -2.98
N GLU A 89 1.47 -7.23 -3.33
CA GLU A 89 1.10 -6.85 -4.70
C GLU A 89 1.50 -5.41 -5.02
N PHE A 90 1.36 -4.49 -4.07
CA PHE A 90 1.56 -3.05 -4.31
C PHE A 90 2.88 -2.50 -3.74
N LEU A 91 3.85 -3.36 -3.50
CA LEU A 91 5.18 -2.94 -3.07
C LEU A 91 5.78 -1.94 -4.07
N GLY A 92 6.20 -0.77 -3.57
CA GLY A 92 6.79 0.28 -4.40
C GLY A 92 5.79 1.15 -5.19
N GLU A 93 4.48 0.97 -4.99
CA GLU A 93 3.43 1.75 -5.68
C GLU A 93 2.80 2.85 -4.83
N GLY A 94 3.35 3.14 -3.66
CA GLY A 94 2.87 4.23 -2.80
C GLY A 94 1.58 3.96 -2.03
N LEU A 95 0.97 2.77 -2.15
CA LEU A 95 -0.32 2.46 -1.53
C LEU A 95 -0.24 2.04 -0.06
N ARG A 96 0.96 1.75 0.46
CA ARG A 96 1.09 1.15 1.80
C ARG A 96 0.51 2.01 2.91
N ARG A 97 0.81 3.32 2.93
CA ARG A 97 0.31 4.22 3.97
C ARG A 97 -1.22 4.24 4.02
N GLN A 98 -1.88 4.44 2.88
CA GLN A 98 -3.34 4.49 2.84
C GLN A 98 -3.97 3.14 3.22
N THR A 99 -3.34 2.02 2.86
CA THR A 99 -3.80 0.68 3.26
C THR A 99 -3.69 0.51 4.77
N LEU A 100 -2.55 0.85 5.38
CA LEU A 100 -2.38 0.78 6.83
C LEU A 100 -3.36 1.68 7.60
N CYS A 101 -3.65 2.89 7.07
CA CYS A 101 -4.67 3.78 7.64
C CYS A 101 -6.06 3.16 7.56
N ARG A 102 -6.43 2.56 6.43
CA ARG A 102 -7.73 1.92 6.22
C ARG A 102 -7.93 0.70 7.12
N PHE A 103 -6.88 -0.08 7.36
CA PHE A 103 -6.87 -1.20 8.29
C PHE A 103 -6.70 -0.77 9.77
N GLY A 104 -6.59 0.53 10.06
CA GLY A 104 -6.53 1.06 11.42
C GLY A 104 -5.23 0.80 12.17
N ILE A 105 -4.18 0.36 11.50
CA ILE A 105 -2.90 -0.02 12.14
C ILE A 105 -1.72 0.88 11.78
N PHE A 106 -1.96 1.99 11.10
CA PHE A 106 -0.87 2.88 10.68
C PHE A 106 -0.03 3.38 11.85
N ASN A 107 -0.67 3.80 12.94
CA ASN A 107 0.03 4.28 14.14
C ASN A 107 0.32 3.19 15.16
N SER A 108 -0.55 2.18 15.28
CA SER A 108 -0.46 1.13 16.30
C SER A 108 0.38 -0.09 15.89
N GLY A 109 0.65 -0.24 14.60
CA GLY A 109 1.38 -1.40 14.08
C GLY A 109 2.85 -1.38 14.46
N THR A 110 3.40 -2.57 14.67
CA THR A 110 4.83 -2.81 14.91
C THR A 110 5.40 -3.57 13.72
N TRP A 111 6.52 -3.09 13.19
CA TRP A 111 7.33 -3.73 12.16
C TRP A 111 8.76 -3.82 12.65
N TRP A 112 9.63 -4.44 11.85
CA TRP A 112 11.05 -4.57 12.17
C TRP A 112 11.70 -3.26 12.65
N ASP A 113 11.41 -2.15 11.97
CA ASP A 113 12.01 -0.83 12.17
C ASP A 113 11.02 0.22 12.69
N LYS A 114 9.85 -0.20 13.14
CA LYS A 114 8.79 0.68 13.64
C LYS A 114 8.14 0.10 14.88
N GLU A 115 8.16 0.90 15.93
CA GLU A 115 7.31 0.74 17.11
C GLU A 115 6.03 1.55 16.96
N PRO A 116 4.98 1.27 17.76
CA PRO A 116 3.78 2.09 17.76
C PRO A 116 4.11 3.56 18.02
N ASP A 117 3.42 4.45 17.30
CA ASP A 117 3.55 5.89 17.54
C ASP A 117 2.99 6.24 18.91
N SER A 118 3.56 7.25 19.58
CA SER A 118 3.10 7.71 20.91
C SER A 118 1.70 8.32 20.88
N ASP A 119 1.28 8.82 19.70
CA ASP A 119 -0.04 9.41 19.44
C ASP A 119 -0.41 9.25 17.96
N ASN A 120 -1.52 9.82 17.58
CA ASN A 120 -2.05 9.68 16.22
C ASN A 120 -1.75 10.88 15.31
N HIS A 121 -0.85 11.79 15.68
CA HIS A 121 -0.64 13.01 14.88
C HIS A 121 -0.13 12.72 13.47
N THR A 122 0.64 11.65 13.28
CA THR A 122 1.18 11.23 11.98
C THR A 122 0.10 10.74 10.98
N MET A 123 -1.15 10.53 11.44
CA MET A 123 -2.31 10.33 10.55
C MET A 123 -2.55 11.55 9.67
N TRP A 124 -2.22 12.73 10.15
CA TRP A 124 -2.37 13.98 9.43
C TRP A 124 -1.05 14.37 8.75
N ILE A 125 -1.13 14.83 7.52
CA ILE A 125 0.04 15.36 6.84
C ILE A 125 0.23 16.81 7.33
N PRO A 126 1.45 17.21 7.78
CA PRO A 126 1.68 18.60 8.21
C PRO A 126 1.52 19.56 7.03
N LEU A 127 0.96 20.73 7.30
CA LEU A 127 0.95 21.82 6.35
C LEU A 127 2.37 22.35 6.14
N SER A 128 2.73 22.63 4.91
CA SER A 128 4.06 23.15 4.60
C SER A 128 4.26 24.54 5.23
N ARG A 129 5.50 24.86 5.63
CA ARG A 129 5.84 26.20 6.13
C ARG A 129 5.47 27.29 5.15
N ILE A 130 5.66 27.06 3.84
CA ILE A 130 5.31 28.02 2.80
C ILE A 130 3.81 28.31 2.83
N THR A 131 2.99 27.26 2.89
CA THR A 131 1.52 27.40 2.92
C THR A 131 1.06 28.17 4.17
N LEU A 132 1.62 27.90 5.33
CA LEU A 132 1.29 28.60 6.58
C LEU A 132 1.71 30.07 6.54
N ASN A 133 2.88 30.36 5.98
CA ASN A 133 3.37 31.74 5.87
C ASN A 133 2.57 32.59 4.86
N THR A 134 2.00 31.96 3.84
CA THR A 134 1.20 32.67 2.83
C THR A 134 -0.25 32.90 3.24
N ASN A 135 -0.73 32.17 4.24
CA ASN A 135 -2.12 32.32 4.72
C ASN A 135 -2.18 32.29 6.26
N PRO A 136 -2.26 33.48 6.89
CA PRO A 136 -2.25 33.59 8.36
C PRO A 136 -3.50 33.01 9.04
N ASN A 137 -4.55 32.70 8.28
CA ASN A 137 -5.75 32.04 8.82
C ASN A 137 -5.60 30.53 8.96
N LEU A 138 -4.55 29.93 8.38
CA LEU A 138 -4.29 28.51 8.50
C LEU A 138 -3.56 28.21 9.82
N LYS A 139 -3.97 27.12 10.45
CA LYS A 139 -3.31 26.58 11.62
C LYS A 139 -2.72 25.22 11.27
N GLN A 140 -1.55 24.94 11.83
CA GLN A 140 -0.92 23.64 11.71
C GLN A 140 -1.80 22.54 12.30
N ASN A 141 -1.73 21.35 11.73
CA ASN A 141 -2.39 20.17 12.28
C ASN A 141 -1.84 19.86 13.70
N PRO A 142 -2.70 19.32 14.59
CA PRO A 142 -2.26 18.96 15.95
C PRO A 142 -1.04 18.03 15.95
N GLY A 143 -0.16 18.21 16.94
CA GLY A 143 1.05 17.42 17.11
C GLY A 143 2.27 17.88 16.33
N TYR A 144 2.12 18.81 15.38
CA TYR A 144 3.22 19.40 14.62
C TYR A 144 3.59 20.79 15.14
N PRO A 145 4.87 21.20 15.03
CA PRO A 145 5.30 22.53 15.45
C PRO A 145 4.51 23.63 14.73
N SER A 146 4.03 24.61 15.50
CA SER A 146 3.49 25.83 14.91
C SER A 146 4.61 26.60 14.22
N VAL A 147 4.31 27.20 13.09
CA VAL A 147 5.21 28.16 12.42
C VAL A 147 4.90 29.53 13.02
N ASN A 148 5.82 30.04 13.82
CA ASN A 148 5.84 31.44 14.28
C ASN A 148 6.51 32.31 13.23
#